data_5fd01cdfb1ae96568087c1c553273095
#
_entry.id   5fd01cdfb1ae96568087c1c553273095
#
_cell.length_a   1.000
_cell.length_b   1.000
_cell.length_c   1.000
_cell.angle_alpha   90.00
_cell.angle_beta   90.00
_cell.angle_gamma   90.00
#
_symmetry.space_group_name_H-M   'P 1'
#
loop_
_entity.id
_entity.type
_entity.pdbx_description
1 polymer ?
#
loop_
_entity_poly.entity_id
_entity_poly.type
_entity_poly.pdbx_seq_one_letter_code
_entity_poly.pdbx_strand_id
1 'polypeptide(L)'
;MKKKIALVLTAAMAVGTLAGCGSSTAQTTTSEQASAQTTDKTEGGADTVETKPAPAGAKVVKFGNSGAIGEPAPQSCEEFCDLVNDKIGDRYYFEFYPAEQLGNETTMLENLQVGLQEGMMCALDTLATYESDLNILSMAFAFNNYDSMINYLKSDVADPIWESLDNQGIHVVNFEFQKNPRIFFANKEIKSPKDMVGMKYRIPNLPIFEKNARAMGATPVVVAWSEYPFALMQGVVYGGECSKDSYRSAGLYESAKYVADVDYAYPVEQICFSTQFWNSLSEEDQKVISDAAAQVASHHSERTLDKWEEDKEWLINEGGVTFCDIDRQAFIDAAEPLGKELQDEGFFTTKDLYDQTRQFNK
;
A
#
# COMPACT_ATOMS: atom_id res chain seq x y z
N MET A 1 -50.68 -19.65 -30.38
CA MET A 1 -51.26 -18.45 -31.04
C MET A 1 -50.27 -17.34 -30.85
N LYS A 2 -49.38 -17.09 -31.81
CA LYS A 2 -49.40 -16.08 -32.88
C LYS A 2 -49.79 -14.70 -32.38
N LYS A 3 -48.82 -13.76 -32.28
CA LYS A 3 -48.66 -12.67 -33.27
C LYS A 3 -47.35 -11.92 -33.02
N LYS A 4 -46.53 -11.84 -34.05
CA LYS A 4 -45.45 -10.93 -34.30
C LYS A 4 -46.01 -9.58 -34.75
N ILE A 5 -45.35 -8.48 -34.41
CA ILE A 5 -45.34 -7.29 -35.30
C ILE A 5 -43.96 -6.65 -35.15
N ALA A 6 -43.28 -6.56 -36.31
CA ALA A 6 -42.11 -5.75 -36.57
C ALA A 6 -42.54 -4.54 -37.40
N LEU A 7 -41.83 -3.41 -37.29
CA LEU A 7 -41.70 -2.37 -38.34
C LEU A 7 -40.63 -1.35 -37.85
N VAL A 8 -39.41 -1.29 -38.39
CA VAL A 8 -38.93 -0.79 -39.69
C VAL A 8 -38.81 0.75 -39.75
N LEU A 9 -37.55 1.16 -39.80
CA LEU A 9 -36.81 2.21 -40.56
C LEU A 9 -37.41 3.62 -40.73
N THR A 10 -36.58 4.65 -40.54
CA THR A 10 -35.99 5.37 -41.70
C THR A 10 -34.84 6.29 -41.31
N ALA A 11 -33.82 6.27 -42.15
CA ALA A 11 -32.63 7.12 -42.14
C ALA A 11 -32.93 8.44 -42.86
N ALA A 12 -32.21 9.51 -42.49
CA ALA A 12 -32.02 10.66 -43.40
C ALA A 12 -30.59 11.20 -43.25
N MET A 13 -29.81 11.01 -44.30
CA MET A 13 -28.55 11.71 -44.56
C MET A 13 -28.86 13.11 -45.10
N ALA A 14 -28.04 14.10 -44.70
CA ALA A 14 -27.87 15.32 -45.45
C ALA A 14 -26.39 15.64 -45.59
N VAL A 15 -25.91 15.52 -46.81
CA VAL A 15 -24.59 15.90 -47.32
C VAL A 15 -24.66 17.39 -47.70
N GLY A 16 -23.65 18.15 -47.31
CA GLY A 16 -23.46 19.55 -47.77
C GLY A 16 -21.98 19.81 -48.02
N THR A 17 -21.57 19.60 -49.26
CA THR A 17 -20.28 20.03 -49.80
C THR A 17 -20.33 21.47 -50.28
N LEU A 18 -19.32 22.30 -50.00
CA LEU A 18 -18.93 23.40 -50.88
C LEU A 18 -17.42 23.62 -50.79
N ALA A 19 -16.81 23.51 -51.96
CA ALA A 19 -15.41 23.71 -52.26
C ALA A 19 -15.10 25.21 -52.45
N GLY A 20 -13.86 25.61 -52.16
CA GLY A 20 -13.31 26.91 -52.53
C GLY A 20 -11.78 26.80 -52.63
N CYS A 21 -11.28 26.69 -53.85
CA CYS A 21 -9.88 26.78 -54.26
C CYS A 21 -9.32 28.20 -54.13
N GLY A 22 -8.02 28.33 -53.83
CA GLY A 22 -7.24 29.56 -54.00
C GLY A 22 -5.77 29.35 -53.72
N SER A 23 -4.96 29.37 -54.80
CA SER A 23 -3.54 29.06 -54.92
C SER A 23 -2.58 30.14 -54.43
N SER A 24 -1.38 29.66 -54.07
CA SER A 24 0.01 30.21 -54.26
C SER A 24 0.42 31.53 -53.58
N THR A 25 1.49 31.57 -52.85
CA THR A 25 2.89 31.81 -53.27
C THR A 25 3.76 31.97 -52.01
N ALA A 26 4.95 31.42 -52.06
CA ALA A 26 6.02 31.58 -51.07
C ALA A 26 6.58 32.99 -51.04
N GLN A 27 6.92 33.47 -49.84
CA GLN A 27 8.08 34.37 -49.62
C GLN A 27 8.54 34.34 -48.17
N THR A 28 9.82 34.11 -48.05
CA THR A 28 10.70 34.20 -46.90
C THR A 28 10.85 35.64 -46.44
N THR A 29 10.80 35.95 -45.13
CA THR A 29 11.73 36.88 -44.45
C THR A 29 11.50 37.02 -42.96
N THR A 30 12.57 36.77 -42.18
CA THR A 30 13.12 37.51 -41.03
C THR A 30 12.25 37.88 -39.81
N SER A 31 12.65 37.25 -38.70
CA SER A 31 12.72 37.68 -37.29
C SER A 31 12.03 38.98 -36.86
N GLU A 32 11.16 38.86 -35.83
CA GLU A 32 11.08 39.88 -34.77
C GLU A 32 10.66 39.25 -33.45
N GLN A 33 11.41 39.59 -32.39
CA GLN A 33 11.23 39.19 -31.02
C GLN A 33 9.90 39.71 -30.46
N ALA A 34 9.12 38.84 -29.84
CA ALA A 34 8.06 39.25 -28.91
C ALA A 34 8.33 38.61 -27.55
N SER A 35 8.47 39.47 -26.58
CA SER A 35 8.75 39.25 -25.16
C SER A 35 7.80 38.22 -24.52
N ALA A 36 8.37 37.20 -23.92
CA ALA A 36 7.69 36.27 -23.03
C ALA A 36 7.40 36.96 -21.69
N GLN A 37 6.12 37.03 -21.34
CA GLN A 37 5.69 37.28 -19.97
C GLN A 37 6.02 36.04 -19.12
N THR A 38 6.91 36.21 -18.15
CA THR A 38 7.19 35.29 -17.07
C THR A 38 5.94 35.14 -16.19
N THR A 39 5.27 34.00 -16.31
CA THR A 39 4.38 33.55 -15.26
C THR A 39 5.22 32.83 -14.21
N ASP A 40 5.21 33.39 -13.03
CA ASP A 40 5.81 32.88 -11.79
C ASP A 40 5.29 31.45 -11.54
N LYS A 41 6.13 30.45 -11.78
CA LYS A 41 5.90 29.08 -11.34
C LYS A 41 6.41 29.00 -9.91
N THR A 42 5.47 28.87 -8.99
CA THR A 42 5.75 28.39 -7.64
C THR A 42 6.43 27.02 -7.78
N GLU A 43 7.72 26.98 -7.58
CA GLU A 43 8.48 25.74 -7.44
C GLU A 43 8.06 25.08 -6.12
N GLY A 44 7.17 24.10 -6.20
CA GLY A 44 7.10 23.05 -5.21
C GLY A 44 8.35 22.20 -5.39
N GLY A 45 9.32 22.32 -4.48
CA GLY A 45 10.51 21.50 -4.48
C GLY A 45 10.12 20.03 -4.36
N ALA A 46 10.24 19.29 -5.43
CA ALA A 46 10.37 17.84 -5.35
C ALA A 46 11.76 17.59 -4.81
N ASP A 47 11.88 17.17 -3.56
CA ASP A 47 13.11 16.62 -3.01
C ASP A 47 13.49 15.41 -3.87
N THR A 48 14.43 15.62 -4.78
CA THR A 48 15.01 14.53 -5.59
C THR A 48 16.10 13.88 -4.74
N VAL A 49 15.94 12.59 -4.47
CA VAL A 49 17.04 11.77 -3.92
C VAL A 49 18.23 11.89 -4.89
N GLU A 50 19.36 12.43 -4.44
CA GLU A 50 20.60 12.44 -5.21
C GLU A 50 21.11 10.99 -5.34
N THR A 51 20.75 10.33 -6.42
CA THR A 51 21.30 9.00 -6.72
C THR A 51 22.76 9.14 -7.21
N LYS A 52 23.68 8.52 -6.49
CA LYS A 52 25.05 8.35 -6.99
C LYS A 52 25.00 7.46 -8.24
N PRO A 53 25.77 7.77 -9.30
CA PRO A 53 25.80 6.92 -10.48
C PRO A 53 26.36 5.54 -10.14
N ALA A 54 25.74 4.49 -10.69
CA ALA A 54 26.19 3.12 -10.50
C ALA A 54 27.65 2.95 -10.98
N PRO A 55 28.48 2.17 -10.26
CA PRO A 55 29.83 1.83 -10.68
C PRO A 55 29.84 1.18 -12.07
N ALA A 56 30.89 1.45 -12.84
CA ALA A 56 31.03 0.92 -14.19
C ALA A 56 31.08 -0.62 -14.17
N GLY A 57 30.11 -1.25 -14.84
CA GLY A 57 30.00 -2.71 -14.94
C GLY A 57 29.10 -3.36 -13.88
N ALA A 58 28.63 -2.63 -12.90
CA ALA A 58 27.64 -3.14 -11.95
C ALA A 58 26.25 -3.30 -12.63
N LYS A 59 25.53 -4.35 -12.26
CA LYS A 59 24.12 -4.50 -12.64
C LYS A 59 23.29 -3.57 -11.75
N VAL A 60 22.54 -2.65 -12.36
CA VAL A 60 21.57 -1.83 -11.61
C VAL A 60 20.40 -2.69 -11.17
N VAL A 61 20.06 -2.59 -9.88
CA VAL A 61 18.94 -3.24 -9.22
C VAL A 61 17.94 -2.15 -8.84
N LYS A 62 16.77 -2.15 -9.50
CA LYS A 62 15.70 -1.20 -9.18
C LYS A 62 14.97 -1.65 -7.92
N PHE A 63 15.00 -0.81 -6.89
CA PHE A 63 14.33 -1.06 -5.63
C PHE A 63 13.28 0.02 -5.35
N GLY A 64 11.99 -0.36 -5.28
CA GLY A 64 10.87 0.57 -5.20
C GLY A 64 10.15 0.58 -3.85
N ASN A 65 9.49 1.70 -3.55
CA ASN A 65 8.53 1.84 -2.44
C ASN A 65 7.48 2.90 -2.77
N SER A 66 6.25 2.73 -2.27
CA SER A 66 5.12 3.64 -2.52
C SER A 66 5.09 4.85 -1.58
N GLY A 67 5.78 4.81 -0.45
CA GLY A 67 5.77 5.85 0.58
C GLY A 67 6.44 7.15 0.13
N ALA A 68 6.01 8.25 0.72
CA ALA A 68 6.57 9.56 0.47
C ALA A 68 7.95 9.73 1.14
N ILE A 69 8.83 10.52 0.53
CA ILE A 69 10.16 10.83 1.09
C ILE A 69 9.99 11.37 2.52
N GLY A 70 10.81 10.85 3.45
CA GLY A 70 10.77 11.22 4.87
C GLY A 70 9.85 10.36 5.74
N GLU A 71 9.08 9.45 5.15
CA GLU A 71 8.37 8.42 5.92
C GLU A 71 9.32 7.30 6.37
N PRO A 72 8.98 6.52 7.41
CA PRO A 72 9.85 5.45 7.92
C PRO A 72 10.23 4.38 6.89
N ALA A 73 9.29 3.98 6.01
CA ALA A 73 9.55 2.96 5.00
C ALA A 73 10.56 3.42 3.92
N PRO A 74 10.41 4.58 3.25
CA PRO A 74 11.43 5.11 2.36
C PRO A 74 12.79 5.29 3.01
N GLN A 75 12.88 5.81 4.24
CA GLN A 75 14.16 5.92 4.97
C GLN A 75 14.83 4.56 5.17
N SER A 76 14.04 3.53 5.45
CA SER A 76 14.53 2.16 5.58
C SER A 76 14.99 1.59 4.24
N CYS A 77 14.31 1.91 3.15
CA CYS A 77 14.73 1.52 1.81
C CYS A 77 16.07 2.16 1.42
N GLU A 78 16.27 3.45 1.72
CA GLU A 78 17.55 4.14 1.49
C GLU A 78 18.67 3.48 2.28
N GLU A 79 18.48 3.29 3.59
CA GLU A 79 19.45 2.63 4.46
C GLU A 79 19.76 1.20 3.98
N PHE A 80 18.75 0.44 3.57
CA PHE A 80 18.93 -0.90 3.02
C PHE A 80 19.79 -0.88 1.75
N CYS A 81 19.45 -0.01 0.79
CA CYS A 81 20.22 0.12 -0.44
C CYS A 81 21.66 0.54 -0.18
N ASP A 82 21.90 1.48 0.73
CA ASP A 82 23.24 1.92 1.11
C ASP A 82 24.06 0.79 1.72
N LEU A 83 23.50 0.03 2.68
CA LEU A 83 24.19 -1.10 3.32
C LEU A 83 24.56 -2.20 2.32
N VAL A 84 23.67 -2.49 1.36
CA VAL A 84 23.94 -3.48 0.31
C VAL A 84 24.98 -2.94 -0.66
N ASN A 85 24.88 -1.68 -1.09
CA ASN A 85 25.82 -1.04 -2.01
C ASN A 85 27.24 -0.95 -1.44
N ASP A 86 27.38 -0.74 -0.13
CA ASP A 86 28.69 -0.73 0.55
C ASP A 86 29.40 -2.11 0.49
N LYS A 87 28.69 -3.19 0.29
CA LYS A 87 29.22 -4.57 0.31
C LYS A 87 29.37 -5.17 -1.09
N ILE A 88 28.35 -4.98 -1.94
CA ILE A 88 28.27 -5.63 -3.26
C ILE A 88 27.92 -4.67 -4.40
N GLY A 89 27.94 -3.35 -4.16
CA GLY A 89 27.57 -2.34 -5.16
C GLY A 89 28.47 -2.30 -6.39
N ASP A 90 29.64 -2.93 -6.36
CA ASP A 90 30.51 -3.15 -7.53
C ASP A 90 29.96 -4.22 -8.49
N ARG A 91 29.11 -5.12 -8.03
CA ARG A 91 28.45 -6.18 -8.82
C ARG A 91 26.97 -5.87 -9.04
N TYR A 92 26.24 -5.51 -7.98
CA TYR A 92 24.82 -5.20 -7.94
C TYR A 92 24.61 -3.87 -7.23
N TYR A 93 24.28 -2.82 -8.01
CA TYR A 93 24.07 -1.48 -7.48
C TYR A 93 22.58 -1.21 -7.31
N PHE A 94 22.12 -1.08 -6.07
CA PHE A 94 20.74 -0.84 -5.71
C PHE A 94 20.41 0.65 -5.87
N GLU A 95 19.52 0.98 -6.80
CA GLU A 95 18.93 2.31 -6.96
C GLU A 95 17.55 2.34 -6.34
N PHE A 96 17.36 3.24 -5.37
CA PHE A 96 16.08 3.40 -4.68
C PHE A 96 15.15 4.36 -5.41
N TYR A 97 13.88 3.98 -5.55
CA TYR A 97 12.81 4.73 -6.22
C TYR A 97 11.61 4.89 -5.26
N PRO A 98 11.53 6.01 -4.50
CA PRO A 98 10.41 6.31 -3.59
C PRO A 98 9.17 6.81 -4.32
N ALA A 99 8.08 7.00 -3.54
CA ALA A 99 6.88 7.74 -3.94
C ALA A 99 6.28 7.28 -5.29
N GLU A 100 6.15 5.97 -5.47
CA GLU A 100 5.54 5.35 -6.66
C GLU A 100 6.27 5.66 -7.99
N GLN A 101 7.55 6.02 -7.98
CA GLN A 101 8.31 6.31 -9.21
C GLN A 101 8.40 5.12 -10.16
N LEU A 102 8.28 3.89 -9.66
CA LEU A 102 8.20 2.66 -10.47
C LEU A 102 6.75 2.17 -10.67
N GLY A 103 5.76 2.95 -10.26
CA GLY A 103 4.35 2.59 -10.21
C GLY A 103 3.85 2.36 -8.79
N ASN A 104 2.54 2.18 -8.62
CA ASN A 104 1.96 1.82 -7.32
C ASN A 104 2.36 0.37 -6.91
N GLU A 105 2.06 -0.03 -5.66
CA GLU A 105 2.44 -1.36 -5.14
C GLU A 105 1.99 -2.51 -6.04
N THR A 106 0.77 -2.46 -6.58
CA THR A 106 0.28 -3.50 -7.49
C THR A 106 1.13 -3.60 -8.75
N THR A 107 1.43 -2.46 -9.38
CA THR A 107 2.27 -2.40 -10.58
C THR A 107 3.69 -2.89 -10.31
N MET A 108 4.27 -2.48 -9.16
CA MET A 108 5.61 -2.93 -8.77
C MET A 108 5.66 -4.45 -8.53
N LEU A 109 4.64 -5.02 -7.86
CA LEU A 109 4.53 -6.47 -7.64
C LEU A 109 4.36 -7.24 -8.96
N GLU A 110 3.54 -6.74 -9.89
CA GLU A 110 3.40 -7.33 -11.22
C GLU A 110 4.73 -7.30 -11.99
N ASN A 111 5.48 -6.19 -11.92
CA ASN A 111 6.80 -6.07 -12.54
C ASN A 111 7.82 -7.02 -11.91
N LEU A 112 7.79 -7.21 -10.59
CA LEU A 112 8.63 -8.15 -9.85
C LEU A 112 8.40 -9.59 -10.36
N GLN A 113 7.13 -9.98 -10.44
CA GLN A 113 6.69 -11.31 -10.85
C GLN A 113 7.24 -11.71 -12.21
N VAL A 114 7.27 -10.78 -13.16
CA VAL A 114 7.76 -11.02 -14.51
C VAL A 114 9.22 -10.61 -14.73
N GLY A 115 9.93 -10.18 -13.68
CA GLY A 115 11.35 -9.82 -13.72
C GLY A 115 11.68 -8.48 -14.41
N LEU A 116 10.70 -7.56 -14.53
CA LEU A 116 10.90 -6.19 -15.04
C LEU A 116 11.41 -5.21 -13.97
N GLN A 117 11.28 -5.58 -12.72
CA GLN A 117 11.82 -4.91 -11.54
C GLN A 117 12.47 -5.97 -10.65
N GLU A 118 13.58 -5.62 -9.99
CA GLU A 118 14.32 -6.58 -9.18
C GLU A 118 13.80 -6.68 -7.75
N GLY A 119 13.50 -5.55 -7.08
CA GLY A 119 13.12 -5.58 -5.68
C GLY A 119 12.20 -4.43 -5.24
N MET A 120 11.56 -4.60 -4.11
CA MET A 120 10.74 -3.56 -3.46
C MET A 120 10.55 -3.83 -1.97
N MET A 121 10.11 -2.80 -1.27
CA MET A 121 9.51 -2.89 0.06
C MET A 121 8.05 -2.46 -0.03
N CYS A 122 7.16 -3.28 0.52
CA CYS A 122 5.73 -2.97 0.62
C CYS A 122 5.09 -3.68 1.82
N ALA A 123 3.84 -3.33 2.14
CA ALA A 123 3.09 -4.01 3.18
C ALA A 123 2.92 -5.50 2.85
N LEU A 124 3.13 -6.37 3.84
CA LEU A 124 3.07 -7.83 3.63
C LEU A 124 1.66 -8.28 3.22
N ASP A 125 0.62 -7.64 3.73
CA ASP A 125 -0.77 -7.97 3.41
C ASP A 125 -1.15 -7.65 1.95
N THR A 126 -0.38 -6.82 1.24
CA THR A 126 -0.56 -6.59 -0.20
C THR A 126 -0.34 -7.88 -1.02
N LEU A 127 0.51 -8.78 -0.53
CA LEU A 127 0.75 -10.09 -1.15
C LEU A 127 -0.45 -11.04 -1.05
N ALA A 128 -1.49 -10.70 -0.28
CA ALA A 128 -2.72 -11.48 -0.20
C ALA A 128 -3.48 -11.58 -1.54
N THR A 129 -3.13 -10.76 -2.52
CA THR A 129 -3.62 -10.89 -3.91
C THR A 129 -3.01 -12.08 -4.65
N TYR A 130 -1.86 -12.57 -4.19
CA TYR A 130 -1.14 -13.72 -4.73
C TYR A 130 -1.30 -14.96 -3.85
N GLU A 131 -1.35 -14.75 -2.54
CA GLU A 131 -1.50 -15.83 -1.55
C GLU A 131 -2.59 -15.48 -0.53
N SER A 132 -3.76 -16.12 -0.66
CA SER A 132 -4.96 -15.75 0.10
C SER A 132 -4.82 -15.92 1.61
N ASP A 133 -3.93 -16.79 2.07
CA ASP A 133 -3.71 -17.03 3.49
C ASP A 133 -3.12 -15.79 4.20
N LEU A 134 -2.44 -14.91 3.47
CA LEU A 134 -1.95 -13.64 4.01
C LEU A 134 -3.07 -12.65 4.39
N ASN A 135 -4.31 -12.86 3.93
CA ASN A 135 -5.45 -12.08 4.42
C ASN A 135 -5.66 -12.20 5.94
N ILE A 136 -5.17 -13.30 6.57
CA ILE A 136 -5.27 -13.50 8.03
C ILE A 136 -4.56 -12.38 8.81
N LEU A 137 -3.49 -11.79 8.25
CA LEU A 137 -2.70 -10.73 8.88
C LEU A 137 -3.49 -9.44 9.09
N SER A 138 -4.40 -9.14 8.18
CA SER A 138 -5.26 -7.96 8.23
C SER A 138 -6.67 -8.25 8.71
N MET A 139 -6.98 -9.52 9.05
CA MET A 139 -8.26 -9.84 9.68
C MET A 139 -8.33 -9.23 11.08
N ALA A 140 -9.43 -8.55 11.37
CA ALA A 140 -9.59 -7.85 12.62
C ALA A 140 -9.46 -8.80 13.82
N PHE A 141 -8.54 -8.47 14.73
CA PHE A 141 -8.25 -9.22 15.97
C PHE A 141 -7.85 -10.69 15.78
N ALA A 142 -7.31 -11.05 14.61
CA ALA A 142 -6.76 -12.39 14.39
C ALA A 142 -5.57 -12.68 15.30
N PHE A 143 -4.72 -11.69 15.53
CA PHE A 143 -3.56 -11.76 16.42
C PHE A 143 -3.69 -10.78 17.58
N ASN A 144 -3.13 -11.13 18.73
CA ASN A 144 -3.17 -10.31 19.95
C ASN A 144 -2.09 -9.21 19.96
N ASN A 145 -0.96 -9.47 19.30
CA ASN A 145 0.22 -8.60 19.24
C ASN A 145 1.14 -9.03 18.09
N TYR A 146 2.23 -8.27 17.89
CA TYR A 146 3.27 -8.59 16.89
C TYR A 146 3.91 -9.94 17.11
N ASP A 147 4.27 -10.29 18.35
CA ASP A 147 4.96 -11.54 18.64
C ASP A 147 4.12 -12.74 18.19
N SER A 148 2.81 -12.70 18.44
CA SER A 148 1.88 -13.74 18.00
C SER A 148 1.88 -13.89 16.48
N MET A 149 1.84 -12.78 15.75
CA MET A 149 1.83 -12.77 14.28
C MET A 149 3.20 -13.21 13.71
N ILE A 150 4.30 -12.67 14.22
CA ILE A 150 5.66 -13.03 13.75
C ILE A 150 5.96 -14.51 14.05
N ASN A 151 5.55 -15.01 15.22
CA ASN A 151 5.72 -16.44 15.54
C ASN A 151 4.91 -17.34 14.58
N TYR A 152 3.71 -16.90 14.17
CA TYR A 152 2.96 -17.60 13.12
C TYR A 152 3.72 -17.58 11.79
N LEU A 153 4.14 -16.41 11.32
CA LEU A 153 4.85 -16.26 10.04
C LEU A 153 6.18 -17.01 9.96
N LYS A 154 6.81 -17.28 11.11
CA LYS A 154 8.05 -18.06 11.23
C LYS A 154 7.82 -19.56 11.48
N SER A 155 6.57 -19.99 11.59
CA SER A 155 6.24 -21.38 11.86
C SER A 155 6.07 -22.19 10.56
N ASP A 156 6.09 -23.51 10.69
CA ASP A 156 5.80 -24.47 9.62
C ASP A 156 4.37 -24.33 9.04
N VAL A 157 3.46 -23.71 9.78
CA VAL A 157 2.11 -23.38 9.30
C VAL A 157 2.16 -22.37 8.15
N ALA A 158 3.14 -21.46 8.14
CA ALA A 158 3.30 -20.44 7.12
C ALA A 158 4.23 -20.86 5.95
N ASP A 159 4.96 -21.97 6.07
CA ASP A 159 5.88 -22.43 5.00
C ASP A 159 5.23 -22.55 3.62
N PRO A 160 3.97 -23.07 3.48
CA PRO A 160 3.29 -23.12 2.18
C PRO A 160 3.06 -21.75 1.54
N ILE A 161 2.94 -20.68 2.34
CA ILE A 161 2.76 -19.31 1.87
C ILE A 161 4.01 -18.85 1.11
N TRP A 162 5.18 -19.04 1.72
CA TRP A 162 6.47 -18.63 1.15
C TRP A 162 6.80 -19.42 -0.12
N GLU A 163 6.55 -20.73 -0.11
CA GLU A 163 6.72 -21.58 -1.29
C GLU A 163 5.77 -21.17 -2.44
N SER A 164 4.53 -20.85 -2.12
CA SER A 164 3.54 -20.37 -3.10
C SER A 164 3.97 -19.05 -3.74
N LEU A 165 4.46 -18.08 -2.96
CA LEU A 165 4.94 -16.79 -3.45
C LEU A 165 6.19 -16.96 -4.34
N ASP A 166 7.15 -17.79 -3.93
CA ASP A 166 8.34 -18.12 -4.71
C ASP A 166 7.97 -18.71 -6.09
N ASN A 167 7.01 -19.64 -6.10
CA ASN A 167 6.51 -20.24 -7.34
C ASN A 167 5.78 -19.24 -8.24
N GLN A 168 5.28 -18.14 -7.69
CA GLN A 168 4.64 -17.04 -8.42
C GLN A 168 5.61 -15.91 -8.78
N GLY A 169 6.91 -16.08 -8.54
CA GLY A 169 7.93 -15.14 -8.93
C GLY A 169 8.26 -14.05 -7.89
N ILE A 170 7.78 -14.19 -6.66
CA ILE A 170 7.99 -13.22 -5.56
C ILE A 170 8.72 -13.93 -4.42
N HIS A 171 9.98 -13.55 -4.16
CA HIS A 171 10.78 -14.05 -3.05
C HIS A 171 10.83 -13.06 -1.90
N VAL A 172 10.25 -13.43 -0.75
CA VAL A 172 10.25 -12.61 0.48
C VAL A 172 11.51 -12.89 1.28
N VAL A 173 12.34 -11.85 1.48
CA VAL A 173 13.63 -11.98 2.20
C VAL A 173 13.46 -11.70 3.69
N ASN A 174 12.64 -10.70 4.04
CA ASN A 174 12.40 -10.31 5.42
C ASN A 174 11.05 -9.62 5.55
N PHE A 175 10.28 -9.94 6.58
CA PHE A 175 8.96 -9.38 6.90
C PHE A 175 8.86 -8.81 8.32
N GLU A 176 9.99 -8.51 8.97
CA GLU A 176 10.01 -8.05 10.36
C GLU A 176 10.05 -6.51 10.48
N PHE A 177 9.68 -5.79 9.43
CA PHE A 177 9.58 -4.33 9.42
C PHE A 177 8.26 -3.90 10.06
N GLN A 178 8.25 -3.69 11.37
CA GLN A 178 7.06 -3.43 12.15
C GLN A 178 6.50 -2.04 11.86
N LYS A 179 5.21 -1.96 11.53
CA LYS A 179 4.43 -0.73 11.48
C LYS A 179 3.63 -0.58 12.77
N ASN A 180 3.15 0.63 13.06
CA ASN A 180 2.22 0.78 14.17
C ASN A 180 0.88 0.05 13.91
N PRO A 181 0.21 -0.44 14.98
CA PRO A 181 -1.09 -1.08 14.84
C PRO A 181 -2.11 -0.24 14.08
N ARG A 182 -3.11 -0.88 13.48
CA ARG A 182 -4.16 -0.21 12.72
C ARG A 182 -5.24 0.35 13.63
N ILE A 183 -5.70 1.56 13.28
CA ILE A 183 -6.76 2.32 13.96
C ILE A 183 -7.96 2.51 13.04
N PHE A 184 -9.13 2.79 13.63
CA PHE A 184 -10.27 3.36 12.93
C PHE A 184 -10.34 4.86 13.16
N PHE A 185 -10.81 5.61 12.18
CA PHE A 185 -11.03 7.05 12.33
C PHE A 185 -12.19 7.53 11.45
N ALA A 186 -12.80 8.65 11.82
CA ALA A 186 -13.90 9.23 11.07
C ALA A 186 -14.04 10.75 11.31
N ASN A 187 -14.98 11.35 10.57
CA ASN A 187 -15.42 12.74 10.77
C ASN A 187 -16.39 12.91 11.97
N LYS A 188 -16.70 11.85 12.70
CA LYS A 188 -17.50 11.83 13.92
C LYS A 188 -16.92 10.85 14.93
N GLU A 189 -17.31 10.96 16.20
CA GLU A 189 -16.88 9.99 17.24
C GLU A 189 -17.24 8.55 16.87
N ILE A 190 -16.29 7.64 17.11
CA ILE A 190 -16.45 6.19 17.02
C ILE A 190 -16.05 5.61 18.38
N LYS A 191 -17.02 5.17 19.17
CA LYS A 191 -16.80 4.53 20.49
C LYS A 191 -17.03 3.02 20.44
N SER A 192 -17.84 2.57 19.49
CA SER A 192 -18.19 1.16 19.31
C SER A 192 -18.57 0.90 17.85
N PRO A 193 -18.71 -0.37 17.41
CA PRO A 193 -19.20 -0.71 16.07
C PRO A 193 -20.56 -0.08 15.74
N LYS A 194 -21.39 0.20 16.72
CA LYS A 194 -22.71 0.85 16.51
C LYS A 194 -22.60 2.21 15.86
N ASP A 195 -21.51 2.94 16.14
CA ASP A 195 -21.24 4.27 15.58
C ASP A 195 -20.80 4.19 14.11
N MET A 196 -20.38 3.00 13.65
CA MET A 196 -19.95 2.75 12.28
C MET A 196 -21.09 2.28 11.36
N VAL A 197 -22.25 1.92 11.92
CA VAL A 197 -23.37 1.39 11.14
C VAL A 197 -23.78 2.32 10.01
N GLY A 198 -23.71 1.79 8.76
CA GLY A 198 -24.06 2.51 7.53
C GLY A 198 -23.07 3.62 7.12
N MET A 199 -21.98 3.84 7.86
CA MET A 199 -20.95 4.80 7.50
C MET A 199 -20.25 4.36 6.20
N LYS A 200 -20.16 5.25 5.21
CA LYS A 200 -19.26 5.05 4.07
C LYS A 200 -17.83 5.07 4.55
N TYR A 201 -17.18 3.92 4.48
CA TYR A 201 -15.91 3.65 5.12
C TYR A 201 -14.88 3.21 4.06
N ARG A 202 -13.77 3.92 3.96
CA ARG A 202 -12.72 3.60 3.00
C ARG A 202 -12.06 2.28 3.35
N ILE A 203 -11.86 1.47 2.33
CA ILE A 203 -11.00 0.28 2.38
C ILE A 203 -10.02 0.27 1.20
N PRO A 204 -8.85 -0.39 1.33
CA PRO A 204 -8.03 -0.76 0.18
C PRO A 204 -8.73 -1.85 -0.65
N ASN A 205 -8.22 -2.11 -1.85
CA ASN A 205 -8.77 -3.15 -2.73
C ASN A 205 -8.28 -4.57 -2.32
N LEU A 206 -8.54 -4.94 -1.08
CA LEU A 206 -8.24 -6.25 -0.51
C LEU A 206 -9.51 -6.82 0.15
N PRO A 207 -9.90 -8.07 -0.17
CA PRO A 207 -11.18 -8.65 0.26
C PRO A 207 -11.38 -8.67 1.79
N ILE A 208 -10.32 -8.89 2.56
CA ILE A 208 -10.42 -8.96 4.02
C ILE A 208 -10.88 -7.64 4.65
N PHE A 209 -10.48 -6.48 4.07
CA PHE A 209 -10.90 -5.18 4.58
C PHE A 209 -12.39 -4.93 4.34
N GLU A 210 -12.96 -5.46 3.26
CA GLU A 210 -14.41 -5.44 3.05
C GLU A 210 -15.13 -6.25 4.14
N LYS A 211 -14.64 -7.46 4.44
CA LYS A 211 -15.18 -8.33 5.48
C LYS A 211 -15.09 -7.67 6.85
N ASN A 212 -13.94 -7.09 7.22
CA ASN A 212 -13.76 -6.34 8.46
C ASN A 212 -14.76 -5.18 8.58
N ALA A 213 -14.85 -4.33 7.54
CA ALA A 213 -15.73 -3.17 7.56
C ALA A 213 -17.22 -3.58 7.74
N ARG A 214 -17.65 -4.65 7.08
CA ARG A 214 -19.00 -5.19 7.21
C ARG A 214 -19.27 -5.79 8.60
N ALA A 215 -18.31 -6.49 9.18
CA ALA A 215 -18.41 -7.00 10.56
C ALA A 215 -18.60 -5.87 11.57
N MET A 216 -17.99 -4.70 11.32
CA MET A 216 -18.20 -3.48 12.11
C MET A 216 -19.49 -2.72 11.75
N GLY A 217 -20.30 -3.20 10.81
CA GLY A 217 -21.54 -2.56 10.35
C GLY A 217 -21.34 -1.40 9.37
N ALA A 218 -20.11 -1.10 8.95
CA ALA A 218 -19.82 -0.04 8.01
C ALA A 218 -20.16 -0.44 6.57
N THR A 219 -20.30 0.56 5.69
CA THR A 219 -20.47 0.38 4.25
C THR A 219 -19.12 0.61 3.55
N PRO A 220 -18.43 -0.46 3.11
CA PRO A 220 -17.11 -0.35 2.52
C PRO A 220 -17.15 0.36 1.16
N VAL A 221 -16.16 1.20 0.91
CA VAL A 221 -15.91 1.89 -0.36
C VAL A 221 -14.43 1.75 -0.69
N VAL A 222 -14.13 1.12 -1.82
CA VAL A 222 -12.74 0.96 -2.29
C VAL A 222 -12.23 2.29 -2.83
N VAL A 223 -11.13 2.76 -2.27
CA VAL A 223 -10.42 3.98 -2.72
C VAL A 223 -8.91 3.71 -2.64
N ALA A 224 -8.17 4.07 -3.68
CA ALA A 224 -6.71 3.98 -3.70
C ALA A 224 -6.08 4.82 -2.57
N TRP A 225 -4.88 4.43 -2.12
CA TRP A 225 -4.24 5.14 -1.01
C TRP A 225 -3.98 6.61 -1.33
N SER A 226 -3.43 6.89 -2.50
CA SER A 226 -3.14 8.26 -2.97
C SER A 226 -4.37 9.15 -3.12
N GLU A 227 -5.56 8.56 -3.31
CA GLU A 227 -6.84 9.28 -3.45
C GLU A 227 -7.58 9.47 -2.11
N TYR A 228 -7.11 8.80 -1.04
CA TYR A 228 -7.83 8.70 0.22
C TYR A 228 -8.08 10.05 0.92
N PRO A 229 -7.07 10.95 1.09
CA PRO A 229 -7.30 12.26 1.70
C PRO A 229 -8.36 13.07 0.94
N PHE A 230 -8.32 12.99 -0.39
CA PHE A 230 -9.25 13.68 -1.26
C PHE A 230 -10.68 13.13 -1.17
N ALA A 231 -10.82 11.81 -1.09
CA ALA A 231 -12.11 11.14 -0.90
C ALA A 231 -12.78 11.50 0.45
N LEU A 232 -11.99 11.66 1.52
CA LEU A 232 -12.46 12.17 2.81
C LEU A 232 -12.90 13.63 2.71
N MET A 233 -12.08 14.48 2.10
CA MET A 233 -12.36 15.91 1.94
C MET A 233 -13.64 16.14 1.12
N GLN A 234 -13.89 15.34 0.10
CA GLN A 234 -15.09 15.42 -0.74
C GLN A 234 -16.33 14.74 -0.16
N GLY A 235 -16.21 14.02 0.96
CA GLY A 235 -17.31 13.27 1.57
C GLY A 235 -17.73 12.03 0.75
N VAL A 236 -16.87 11.51 -0.12
CA VAL A 236 -17.05 10.19 -0.76
C VAL A 236 -17.07 9.11 0.30
N VAL A 237 -16.19 9.24 1.30
CA VAL A 237 -16.14 8.43 2.52
C VAL A 237 -16.12 9.35 3.75
N TYR A 238 -16.55 8.84 4.89
CA TYR A 238 -16.62 9.60 6.16
C TYR A 238 -15.63 9.12 7.20
N GLY A 239 -14.94 8.04 6.94
CA GLY A 239 -13.91 7.45 7.78
C GLY A 239 -13.21 6.32 7.06
N GLY A 240 -12.36 5.62 7.79
CA GLY A 240 -11.62 4.48 7.31
C GLY A 240 -10.62 3.99 8.35
N GLU A 241 -9.61 3.32 7.88
CA GLU A 241 -8.55 2.71 8.67
C GLU A 241 -7.17 3.00 8.05
N CYS A 242 -6.16 2.97 8.88
CA CYS A 242 -4.75 2.88 8.48
C CYS A 242 -3.91 2.46 9.70
N SER A 243 -2.62 2.18 9.45
CA SER A 243 -1.64 2.13 10.55
C SER A 243 -1.45 3.53 11.16
N LYS A 244 -1.18 3.61 12.45
CA LYS A 244 -1.06 4.87 13.21
C LYS A 244 -0.04 5.82 12.58
N ASP A 245 1.11 5.30 12.16
CA ASP A 245 2.20 6.06 11.54
C ASP A 245 1.81 6.76 10.22
N SER A 246 0.80 6.25 9.53
CA SER A 246 0.34 6.81 8.26
C SER A 246 -0.78 7.85 8.40
N TYR A 247 -1.42 7.97 9.57
CA TYR A 247 -2.60 8.83 9.74
C TYR A 247 -2.27 10.32 9.60
N ARG A 248 -1.16 10.77 10.19
CA ARG A 248 -0.68 12.15 10.08
C ARG A 248 -0.02 12.41 8.73
N SER A 249 0.93 11.56 8.33
CA SER A 249 1.73 11.77 7.12
C SER A 249 0.89 11.83 5.85
N ALA A 250 -0.21 11.05 5.78
CA ALA A 250 -1.16 11.09 4.68
C ALA A 250 -2.22 12.22 4.79
N GLY A 251 -2.17 13.08 5.81
CA GLY A 251 -3.11 14.21 5.97
C GLY A 251 -4.56 13.80 6.27
N LEU A 252 -4.81 12.56 6.71
CA LEU A 252 -6.16 12.04 6.91
C LEU A 252 -6.88 12.76 8.06
N TYR A 253 -6.13 13.23 9.06
CA TYR A 253 -6.63 13.98 10.21
C TYR A 253 -7.31 15.31 9.84
N GLU A 254 -7.00 15.88 8.68
CA GLU A 254 -7.61 17.16 8.27
C GLU A 254 -9.13 17.06 8.09
N SER A 255 -9.60 15.92 7.59
CA SER A 255 -11.00 15.66 7.27
C SER A 255 -11.70 14.68 8.23
N ALA A 256 -10.94 13.85 8.95
CA ALA A 256 -11.49 12.81 9.83
C ALA A 256 -10.76 12.83 11.19
N LYS A 257 -11.24 13.65 12.09
CA LYS A 257 -10.55 14.06 13.34
C LYS A 257 -10.81 13.19 14.56
N TYR A 258 -11.63 12.16 14.45
CA TYR A 258 -11.97 11.29 15.58
C TYR A 258 -11.31 9.94 15.39
N VAL A 259 -10.45 9.54 16.30
CA VAL A 259 -9.67 8.31 16.26
C VAL A 259 -10.19 7.34 17.32
N ALA A 260 -10.52 6.13 16.89
CA ALA A 260 -10.73 4.97 17.73
C ALA A 260 -9.46 4.10 17.71
N ASP A 261 -8.66 4.21 18.77
CA ASP A 261 -7.36 3.55 18.93
C ASP A 261 -7.57 2.09 19.38
N VAL A 262 -8.02 1.25 18.46
CA VAL A 262 -8.48 -0.12 18.74
C VAL A 262 -7.40 -1.18 18.63
N ASP A 263 -6.29 -0.90 17.94
CA ASP A 263 -5.23 -1.87 17.63
C ASP A 263 -5.80 -3.19 17.11
N TYR A 264 -6.54 -3.10 16.00
CA TYR A 264 -7.28 -4.25 15.48
C TYR A 264 -6.46 -5.20 14.62
N ALA A 265 -5.32 -4.75 14.09
CA ALA A 265 -4.36 -5.55 13.33
C ALA A 265 -2.95 -4.97 13.47
N TYR A 266 -1.95 -5.80 13.23
CA TYR A 266 -0.53 -5.53 13.46
C TYR A 266 0.24 -5.62 12.13
N PRO A 267 0.20 -4.59 11.27
CA PRO A 267 0.82 -4.65 9.96
C PRO A 267 2.35 -4.65 10.04
N VAL A 268 2.97 -5.28 9.06
CA VAL A 268 4.41 -5.24 8.81
C VAL A 268 4.66 -4.91 7.35
N GLU A 269 5.78 -4.25 7.09
CA GLU A 269 6.37 -4.19 5.75
C GLU A 269 7.26 -5.40 5.54
N GLN A 270 7.55 -5.67 4.27
CA GLN A 270 8.44 -6.75 3.87
C GLN A 270 9.35 -6.29 2.73
N ILE A 271 10.54 -6.87 2.64
CA ILE A 271 11.43 -6.75 1.48
C ILE A 271 11.29 -8.01 0.64
N CYS A 272 10.94 -7.84 -0.62
CA CYS A 272 10.92 -8.93 -1.59
C CYS A 272 11.65 -8.59 -2.88
N PHE A 273 12.01 -9.64 -3.57
CA PHE A 273 12.68 -9.61 -4.87
C PHE A 273 11.94 -10.47 -5.89
N SER A 274 12.15 -10.17 -7.17
CA SER A 274 11.87 -11.16 -8.21
C SER A 274 12.61 -12.45 -7.91
N THR A 275 11.90 -13.58 -7.86
CA THR A 275 12.52 -14.91 -7.67
C THR A 275 13.60 -15.17 -8.73
N GLN A 276 13.42 -14.66 -9.96
CA GLN A 276 14.43 -14.76 -11.02
C GLN A 276 15.72 -14.01 -10.64
N PHE A 277 15.60 -12.80 -10.11
CA PHE A 277 16.75 -12.02 -9.66
C PHE A 277 17.41 -12.70 -8.48
N TRP A 278 16.64 -13.06 -7.44
CA TRP A 278 17.15 -13.71 -6.23
C TRP A 278 17.95 -14.98 -6.53
N ASN A 279 17.41 -15.84 -7.39
CA ASN A 279 18.08 -17.08 -7.78
C ASN A 279 19.32 -16.87 -8.70
N SER A 280 19.51 -15.69 -9.24
CA SER A 280 20.72 -15.33 -10.00
C SER A 280 21.89 -14.90 -9.13
N LEU A 281 21.66 -14.64 -7.86
CA LEU A 281 22.67 -14.23 -6.88
C LEU A 281 23.45 -15.43 -6.36
N SER A 282 24.71 -15.20 -5.94
CA SER A 282 25.46 -16.17 -5.16
C SER A 282 24.89 -16.27 -3.74
N GLU A 283 25.10 -17.38 -3.05
CA GLU A 283 24.72 -17.54 -1.64
C GLU A 283 25.35 -16.46 -0.74
N GLU A 284 26.56 -16.01 -1.07
CA GLU A 284 27.23 -14.91 -0.37
C GLU A 284 26.49 -13.58 -0.56
N ASP A 285 26.06 -13.24 -1.79
CA ASP A 285 25.31 -12.03 -2.08
C ASP A 285 23.91 -12.07 -1.47
N GLN A 286 23.22 -13.22 -1.54
CA GLN A 286 21.94 -13.43 -0.86
C GLN A 286 22.05 -13.19 0.64
N LYS A 287 23.15 -13.69 1.25
CA LYS A 287 23.40 -13.47 2.68
C LYS A 287 23.64 -11.99 3.00
N VAL A 288 24.39 -11.27 2.19
CA VAL A 288 24.61 -9.82 2.40
C VAL A 288 23.29 -9.08 2.38
N ILE A 289 22.41 -9.39 1.42
CA ILE A 289 21.09 -8.75 1.28
C ILE A 289 20.20 -9.11 2.49
N SER A 290 20.19 -10.38 2.90
CA SER A 290 19.39 -10.84 4.05
C SER A 290 19.86 -10.22 5.36
N ASP A 291 21.17 -10.13 5.59
CA ASP A 291 21.75 -9.50 6.78
C ASP A 291 21.42 -8.01 6.84
N ALA A 292 21.50 -7.28 5.69
CA ALA A 292 21.12 -5.87 5.59
C ALA A 292 19.63 -5.69 5.90
N ALA A 293 18.76 -6.52 5.32
CA ALA A 293 17.33 -6.47 5.57
C ALA A 293 16.99 -6.69 7.05
N ALA A 294 17.63 -7.65 7.71
CA ALA A 294 17.43 -7.92 9.13
C ALA A 294 17.90 -6.77 10.03
N GLN A 295 19.04 -6.15 9.71
CA GLN A 295 19.55 -4.98 10.43
C GLN A 295 18.58 -3.81 10.31
N VAL A 296 18.13 -3.50 9.09
CA VAL A 296 17.24 -2.37 8.83
C VAL A 296 15.86 -2.59 9.40
N ALA A 297 15.37 -3.82 9.47
CA ALA A 297 14.07 -4.13 10.09
C ALA A 297 13.99 -3.68 11.56
N SER A 298 15.07 -3.84 12.32
CA SER A 298 15.15 -3.35 13.71
C SER A 298 15.08 -1.83 13.78
N HIS A 299 15.87 -1.14 12.94
CA HIS A 299 15.87 0.33 12.89
C HIS A 299 14.54 0.90 12.38
N HIS A 300 13.88 0.21 11.45
CA HIS A 300 12.55 0.59 10.96
C HIS A 300 11.52 0.57 12.09
N SER A 301 11.51 -0.51 12.87
CA SER A 301 10.56 -0.67 13.97
C SER A 301 10.74 0.42 15.03
N GLU A 302 11.98 0.78 15.37
CA GLU A 302 12.28 1.88 16.29
C GLU A 302 11.77 3.22 15.73
N ARG A 303 12.13 3.55 14.47
CA ARG A 303 11.68 4.79 13.80
C ARG A 303 10.16 4.91 13.76
N THR A 304 9.47 3.80 13.51
CA THR A 304 8.00 3.78 13.40
C THR A 304 7.34 4.06 14.74
N LEU A 305 7.87 3.48 15.82
CA LEU A 305 7.37 3.72 17.17
C LEU A 305 7.62 5.16 17.64
N ASP A 306 8.85 5.65 17.48
CA ASP A 306 9.23 7.02 17.87
C ASP A 306 8.37 8.04 17.13
N LYS A 307 8.20 7.85 15.82
CA LYS A 307 7.37 8.75 15.00
C LYS A 307 5.93 8.79 15.47
N TRP A 308 5.35 7.69 15.90
CA TRP A 308 3.95 7.67 16.37
C TRP A 308 3.77 8.49 17.66
N GLU A 309 4.69 8.40 18.60
CA GLU A 309 4.59 9.18 19.84
C GLU A 309 4.63 10.69 19.55
N GLU A 310 5.54 11.13 18.68
CA GLU A 310 5.61 12.52 18.21
C GLU A 310 4.34 12.94 17.46
N ASP A 311 3.87 12.11 16.54
CA ASP A 311 2.68 12.40 15.75
C ASP A 311 1.43 12.48 16.62
N LYS A 312 1.28 11.60 17.59
CA LYS A 312 0.14 11.58 18.52
C LYS A 312 0.09 12.84 19.36
N GLU A 313 1.22 13.25 19.91
CA GLU A 313 1.31 14.50 20.68
C GLU A 313 0.90 15.71 19.82
N TRP A 314 1.44 15.80 18.62
CA TRP A 314 1.11 16.86 17.68
C TRP A 314 -0.36 16.82 17.24
N LEU A 315 -0.91 15.64 16.93
CA LEU A 315 -2.31 15.46 16.52
C LEU A 315 -3.28 15.96 17.58
N ILE A 316 -2.97 15.75 18.88
CA ILE A 316 -3.79 16.22 20.00
C ILE A 316 -3.67 17.74 20.16
N ASN A 317 -2.45 18.25 20.18
CA ASN A 317 -2.17 19.63 20.57
C ASN A 317 -2.39 20.63 19.43
N GLU A 318 -2.04 20.27 18.20
CA GLU A 318 -2.04 21.13 17.02
C GLU A 318 -3.02 20.64 15.92
N GLY A 319 -3.14 19.33 15.71
CA GLY A 319 -3.98 18.75 14.68
C GLY A 319 -5.48 18.82 14.97
N GLY A 320 -5.85 19.08 16.24
CA GLY A 320 -7.25 19.13 16.69
C GLY A 320 -7.95 17.78 16.59
N VAL A 321 -7.19 16.70 16.77
CA VAL A 321 -7.69 15.32 16.75
C VAL A 321 -8.17 14.90 18.13
N THR A 322 -9.28 14.17 18.17
CA THR A 322 -9.84 13.59 19.39
C THR A 322 -9.66 12.07 19.36
N PHE A 323 -8.91 11.54 20.32
CA PHE A 323 -8.87 10.10 20.58
C PHE A 323 -10.10 9.73 21.40
N CYS A 324 -10.97 8.90 20.82
CA CYS A 324 -12.25 8.53 21.42
C CYS A 324 -12.07 7.59 22.63
N ASP A 325 -12.92 7.74 23.66
CA ASP A 325 -13.02 6.74 24.72
C ASP A 325 -13.85 5.54 24.20
N ILE A 326 -13.16 4.44 23.88
CA ILE A 326 -13.71 3.31 23.12
C ILE A 326 -14.09 2.12 24.01
N ASP A 327 -15.16 1.43 23.64
CA ASP A 327 -15.44 0.07 24.08
C ASP A 327 -14.71 -0.94 23.16
N ARG A 328 -13.43 -1.19 23.45
CA ARG A 328 -12.60 -2.09 22.65
C ARG A 328 -13.19 -3.51 22.58
N GLN A 329 -13.81 -3.98 23.67
CA GLN A 329 -14.40 -5.31 23.71
C GLN A 329 -15.54 -5.44 22.71
N ALA A 330 -16.37 -4.39 22.54
CA ALA A 330 -17.44 -4.43 21.54
C ALA A 330 -16.92 -4.59 20.11
N PHE A 331 -15.73 -4.06 19.79
CA PHE A 331 -15.09 -4.27 18.47
C PHE A 331 -14.58 -5.71 18.32
N ILE A 332 -13.99 -6.28 19.36
CA ILE A 332 -13.56 -7.69 19.38
C ILE A 332 -14.78 -8.61 19.17
N ASP A 333 -15.84 -8.40 19.95
CA ASP A 333 -17.07 -9.21 19.87
C ASP A 333 -17.72 -9.14 18.48
N ALA A 334 -17.67 -7.98 17.83
CA ALA A 334 -18.18 -7.80 16.46
C ALA A 334 -17.36 -8.54 15.39
N ALA A 335 -16.04 -8.66 15.61
CA ALA A 335 -15.13 -9.37 14.69
C ALA A 335 -15.03 -10.88 14.97
N GLU A 336 -15.31 -11.32 16.19
CA GLU A 336 -15.10 -12.72 16.62
C GLU A 336 -15.72 -13.77 15.67
N PRO A 337 -16.95 -13.60 15.14
CA PRO A 337 -17.53 -14.58 14.22
C PRO A 337 -16.81 -14.67 12.88
N LEU A 338 -16.17 -13.57 12.45
CA LEU A 338 -15.61 -13.42 11.10
C LEU A 338 -14.59 -14.49 10.75
N GLY A 339 -13.68 -14.80 11.69
CA GLY A 339 -12.61 -15.77 11.42
C GLY A 339 -13.14 -17.16 11.10
N LYS A 340 -14.14 -17.60 11.86
CA LYS A 340 -14.77 -18.89 11.64
C LYS A 340 -15.62 -18.91 10.38
N GLU A 341 -16.37 -17.84 10.12
CA GLU A 341 -17.17 -17.69 8.89
C GLU A 341 -16.29 -17.76 7.64
N LEU A 342 -15.17 -17.02 7.62
CA LEU A 342 -14.23 -17.00 6.49
C LEU A 342 -13.57 -18.37 6.28
N GLN A 343 -13.21 -19.05 7.36
CA GLN A 343 -12.65 -20.41 7.28
C GLN A 343 -13.68 -21.39 6.71
N ASP A 344 -14.93 -21.36 7.18
CA ASP A 344 -16.00 -22.23 6.71
C ASP A 344 -16.44 -21.92 5.27
N GLU A 345 -16.30 -20.67 4.80
CA GLU A 345 -16.52 -20.25 3.42
C GLU A 345 -15.37 -20.68 2.47
N GLY A 346 -14.24 -21.16 3.00
CA GLY A 346 -13.04 -21.50 2.21
C GLY A 346 -12.31 -20.25 1.66
N PHE A 347 -12.35 -19.16 2.44
CA PHE A 347 -11.68 -17.90 2.08
C PHE A 347 -10.15 -18.04 2.09
N PHE A 348 -9.63 -18.90 2.94
CA PHE A 348 -8.22 -19.24 3.04
C PHE A 348 -7.92 -20.52 2.25
N THR A 349 -6.72 -20.62 1.69
CA THR A 349 -6.25 -21.84 1.00
C THR A 349 -5.94 -22.94 1.99
N THR A 350 -5.26 -22.61 3.09
CA THR A 350 -4.96 -23.56 4.15
C THR A 350 -6.21 -23.88 4.96
N LYS A 351 -6.51 -25.18 5.04
CA LYS A 351 -7.65 -25.66 5.84
C LYS A 351 -7.44 -25.34 7.31
N ASP A 352 -8.49 -24.87 7.97
CA ASP A 352 -8.51 -24.54 9.40
C ASP A 352 -7.46 -23.49 9.81
N LEU A 353 -7.07 -22.59 8.88
CA LEU A 353 -6.03 -21.59 9.09
C LEU A 353 -6.32 -20.69 10.30
N TYR A 354 -7.55 -20.21 10.43
CA TYR A 354 -7.94 -19.37 11.57
C TYR A 354 -7.75 -20.08 12.91
N ASP A 355 -8.17 -21.35 13.00
CA ASP A 355 -7.99 -22.14 14.21
C ASP A 355 -6.48 -22.41 14.50
N GLN A 356 -5.66 -22.57 13.46
CA GLN A 356 -4.23 -22.77 13.59
C GLN A 356 -3.54 -21.49 14.08
N THR A 357 -3.89 -20.32 13.55
CA THR A 357 -3.29 -19.04 13.95
C THR A 357 -3.62 -18.67 15.40
N ARG A 358 -4.79 -19.06 15.91
CA ARG A 358 -5.18 -18.82 17.32
C ARG A 358 -4.25 -19.48 18.33
N GLN A 359 -3.48 -20.50 17.95
CA GLN A 359 -2.51 -21.18 18.83
C GLN A 359 -1.33 -20.27 19.17
N PHE A 360 -1.06 -19.25 18.37
CA PHE A 360 0.02 -18.28 18.59
C PHE A 360 -0.41 -17.11 19.50
N ASN A 361 -1.68 -16.95 19.79
CA ASN A 361 -2.24 -15.88 20.63
C ASN A 361 -2.17 -16.23 22.13
N LYS A 362 -0.97 -16.50 22.61
CA LYS A 362 -0.74 -16.87 24.02
C LYS A 362 -0.29 -15.69 24.87
#